data_21fb8c7ec018981b907c1161c08d8596
#
_entry.id   21fb8c7ec018981b907c1161c08d8596
#
_cell.length_a   1.000
_cell.length_b   1.000
_cell.length_c   1.000
_cell.angle_alpha   90.00
_cell.angle_beta   90.00
_cell.angle_gamma   90.00
#
_symmetry.space_group_name_H-M   'P 1'
#
loop_
_entity.id
_entity.type
_entity.pdbx_description
1 polymer ?
#
loop_
_entity_poly.entity_id
_entity_poly.type
_entity_poly.pdbx_seq_one_letter_code
_entity_poly.pdbx_strand_id
1 'polypeptide(L)'
;MARLLEPEAEAGLSFMELAARLPELPPREEILAVGKAGTVYLCHPFLVHAAQRHRGMVPKFMAQPPLLLRSGFDIRSEGPCSPVEEAIRSALDY
;
A
#
# COMPACT_ATOMS: atom_id res chain seq x y z
N MET A 1 -6.73 -2.97 -2.75
CA MET A 1 -6.86 -1.49 -2.70
C MET A 1 -7.09 -0.89 -4.07
N ALA A 2 -6.29 -1.19 -5.10
CA ALA A 2 -6.50 -0.66 -6.45
C ALA A 2 -7.94 -0.83 -6.96
N ARG A 3 -8.55 -1.98 -6.77
CA ARG A 3 -9.95 -2.26 -7.15
C ARG A 3 -11.00 -1.40 -6.44
N LEU A 4 -10.69 -0.85 -5.27
CA LEU A 4 -11.58 0.10 -4.59
C LEU A 4 -11.43 1.51 -5.14
N LEU A 5 -10.23 1.86 -5.60
CA LEU A 5 -9.91 3.20 -6.08
C LEU A 5 -10.27 3.43 -7.54
N GLU A 6 -10.22 2.39 -8.38
CA GLU A 6 -10.47 2.53 -9.81
C GLU A 6 -11.83 3.15 -10.15
N PRO A 7 -12.96 2.69 -9.57
CA PRO A 7 -14.28 3.28 -9.85
C PRO A 7 -14.39 4.75 -9.42
N GLU A 8 -13.54 5.17 -8.49
CA GLU A 8 -13.54 6.51 -7.89
C GLU A 8 -12.40 7.40 -8.44
N ALA A 9 -11.86 7.04 -9.62
CA ALA A 9 -10.64 7.65 -10.15
C ALA A 9 -10.73 9.17 -10.35
N GLU A 10 -11.91 9.72 -10.61
CA GLU A 10 -12.11 11.16 -10.81
C GLU A 10 -12.24 11.92 -9.47
N ALA A 11 -13.04 11.41 -8.55
CA ALA A 11 -13.31 12.05 -7.27
C ALA A 11 -12.29 11.67 -6.19
N GLY A 12 -11.71 10.49 -6.30
CA GLY A 12 -10.86 9.92 -5.27
C GLY A 12 -11.64 9.47 -4.04
N LEU A 13 -10.94 8.87 -3.09
CA LEU A 13 -11.46 8.52 -1.77
C LEU A 13 -10.56 9.13 -0.71
N SER A 14 -11.16 9.70 0.33
CA SER A 14 -10.41 10.08 1.52
C SER A 14 -9.87 8.84 2.23
N PHE A 15 -8.86 9.03 3.08
CA PHE A 15 -8.29 7.93 3.88
C PHE A 15 -9.37 7.23 4.72
N MET A 16 -10.29 7.98 5.32
CA MET A 16 -11.36 7.43 6.16
C MET A 16 -12.38 6.64 5.35
N GLU A 17 -12.78 7.13 4.18
CA GLU A 17 -13.68 6.42 3.26
C GLU A 17 -13.04 5.13 2.77
N LEU A 18 -11.78 5.17 2.40
CA LEU A 18 -11.04 3.98 1.97
C LEU A 18 -10.94 2.95 3.10
N ALA A 19 -10.61 3.38 4.32
CA ALA A 19 -10.52 2.51 5.48
C ALA A 19 -11.87 1.82 5.79
N ALA A 20 -12.98 2.56 5.67
CA ALA A 20 -14.34 2.00 5.86
C ALA A 20 -14.70 0.95 4.81
N ARG A 21 -14.13 1.01 3.62
CA ARG A 21 -14.39 0.08 2.52
C ARG A 21 -13.44 -1.12 2.47
N LEU A 22 -12.38 -1.15 3.27
CA LEU A 22 -11.44 -2.29 3.29
C LEU A 22 -12.12 -3.65 3.51
N PRO A 23 -13.17 -3.80 4.33
CA PRO A 23 -13.88 -5.08 4.48
C PRO A 23 -14.54 -5.62 3.21
N GLU A 24 -14.74 -4.78 2.17
CA GLU A 24 -15.25 -5.21 0.86
C GLU A 24 -14.23 -6.06 0.08
N LEU A 25 -12.95 -5.96 0.43
CA LEU A 25 -11.89 -6.73 -0.20
C LEU A 25 -11.89 -8.18 0.28
N PRO A 26 -11.45 -9.14 -0.57
CA PRO A 26 -11.27 -10.51 -0.15
C PRO A 26 -10.34 -10.62 1.06
N PRO A 27 -10.56 -11.59 1.96
CA PRO A 27 -9.66 -11.87 3.07
C PRO A 27 -8.24 -12.11 2.55
N ARG A 28 -7.25 -11.58 3.26
CA ARG A 28 -5.83 -11.79 2.96
C ARG A 28 -5.09 -12.21 4.21
N GLU A 29 -4.01 -12.93 4.01
CA GLU A 29 -3.11 -13.31 5.09
C GLU A 29 -2.48 -12.05 5.72
N GLU A 30 -2.47 -12.01 7.05
CA GLU A 30 -1.73 -11.00 7.80
C GLU A 30 -0.33 -11.50 8.07
N ILE A 31 0.66 -10.68 7.75
CA ILE A 31 2.07 -10.98 7.98
C ILE A 31 2.65 -9.90 8.89
N LEU A 32 3.36 -10.33 9.92
CA LEU A 32 4.06 -9.42 10.82
C LEU A 32 5.36 -8.93 10.17
N ALA A 33 5.55 -7.64 10.13
CA ALA A 33 6.80 -7.03 9.72
C ALA A 33 7.77 -7.04 10.90
N VAL A 34 8.63 -8.05 10.94
CA VAL A 34 9.63 -8.25 11.98
C VAL A 34 11.04 -8.13 11.41
N GLY A 35 12.00 -7.78 12.26
CA GLY A 35 13.39 -7.66 11.84
C GLY A 35 14.29 -7.18 12.97
N LYS A 36 15.58 -7.28 12.74
CA LYS A 36 16.60 -6.70 13.63
C LYS A 36 16.73 -5.20 13.39
N ALA A 37 17.38 -4.50 14.31
CA ALA A 37 17.75 -3.09 14.11
C ALA A 37 18.48 -2.91 12.78
N GLY A 38 18.11 -1.87 12.02
CA GLY A 38 18.62 -1.62 10.67
C GLY A 38 17.86 -2.30 9.53
N THR A 39 16.88 -3.15 9.81
CA THR A 39 16.00 -3.71 8.78
C THR A 39 15.18 -2.61 8.12
N VAL A 40 15.12 -2.64 6.79
CA VAL A 40 14.34 -1.71 5.96
C VAL A 40 13.31 -2.50 5.14
N TYR A 41 12.07 -2.06 5.17
CA TYR A 41 11.00 -2.55 4.30
C TYR A 41 10.66 -1.50 3.25
N LEU A 42 10.73 -1.88 1.98
CA LEU A 42 10.23 -1.08 0.89
C LEU A 42 8.82 -1.56 0.54
N CYS A 43 7.82 -0.73 0.81
CA CYS A 43 6.42 -1.11 0.70
C CYS A 43 5.76 -0.48 -0.53
N HIS A 44 4.90 -1.25 -1.17
CA HIS A 44 4.01 -0.72 -2.20
C HIS A 44 3.05 0.31 -1.59
N PRO A 45 2.75 1.44 -2.26
CA PRO A 45 1.87 2.49 -1.69
C PRO A 45 0.46 2.01 -1.34
N PHE A 46 -0.06 0.97 -2.01
CA PHE A 46 -1.38 0.41 -1.73
C PHE A 46 -1.35 -0.80 -0.80
N LEU A 47 -0.23 -1.07 -0.16
CA LEU A 47 -0.14 -2.12 0.84
C LEU A 47 -0.96 -1.73 2.07
N VAL A 48 -1.96 -2.54 2.41
CA VAL A 48 -2.72 -2.36 3.65
C VAL A 48 -1.84 -2.74 4.82
N HIS A 49 -1.61 -1.82 5.72
CA HIS A 49 -0.79 -2.03 6.91
C HIS A 49 -1.34 -1.25 8.10
N ALA A 50 -1.04 -1.71 9.28
CA ALA A 50 -1.44 -1.07 10.53
C ALA A 50 -0.36 -1.21 11.59
N ALA A 51 -0.36 -0.28 12.53
CA ALA A 51 0.48 -0.40 13.70
C ALA A 51 0.00 -1.53 14.60
N GLN A 52 0.94 -2.35 15.05
CA GLN A 52 0.66 -3.38 16.03
C GLN A 52 0.84 -2.84 17.46
N ARG A 53 0.01 -3.30 18.37
CA ARG A 53 0.17 -2.99 19.80
C ARG A 53 1.53 -3.50 20.29
N HIS A 54 2.28 -2.61 20.94
CA HIS A 54 3.56 -2.97 21.54
C HIS A 54 3.33 -3.89 22.76
N ARG A 55 3.96 -5.06 22.75
CA ARG A 55 3.85 -6.08 23.80
C ARG A 55 5.17 -6.35 24.53
N GLY A 56 6.24 -5.69 24.11
CA GLY A 56 7.58 -5.85 24.68
C GLY A 56 7.89 -4.83 25.77
N MET A 57 9.05 -5.00 26.40
CA MET A 57 9.59 -4.11 27.44
C MET A 57 10.58 -3.09 26.88
N VAL A 58 11.13 -3.34 25.69
CA VAL A 58 12.12 -2.46 25.05
C VAL A 58 11.42 -1.56 24.04
N PRO A 59 11.61 -0.24 24.11
CA PRO A 59 11.05 0.69 23.13
C PRO A 59 11.52 0.35 21.71
N LYS A 60 10.61 0.44 20.75
CA LYS A 60 10.89 0.27 19.32
C LYS A 60 10.82 1.61 18.62
N PHE A 61 11.90 1.99 17.97
CA PHE A 61 11.97 3.20 17.15
C PHE A 61 11.88 2.80 15.67
N MET A 62 10.93 3.37 14.95
CA MET A 62 10.71 3.10 13.54
C MET A 62 10.42 4.40 12.80
N ALA A 63 11.18 4.65 11.73
CA ALA A 63 10.92 5.76 10.83
C ALA A 63 10.08 5.26 9.64
N GLN A 64 9.13 6.08 9.20
CA GLN A 64 8.30 5.83 8.02
C GLN A 64 8.34 7.03 7.07
N PRO A 65 9.52 7.32 6.47
CA PRO A 65 9.63 8.43 5.55
C PRO A 65 8.85 8.13 4.27
N PRO A 66 8.00 9.06 3.78
CA PRO A 66 7.37 8.91 2.49
C PRO A 66 8.40 9.05 1.37
N LEU A 67 8.28 8.24 0.32
CA LEU A 67 9.02 8.41 -0.91
C LEU A 67 8.19 9.25 -1.87
N LEU A 68 8.74 10.37 -2.31
CA LEU A 68 8.07 11.24 -3.28
C LEU A 68 8.20 10.63 -4.68
N LEU A 69 7.09 10.59 -5.40
CA LEU A 69 7.08 10.16 -6.79
C LEU A 69 7.70 11.25 -7.68
N ARG A 70 8.45 10.82 -8.71
CA ARG A 70 8.96 11.73 -9.75
C ARG A 70 7.87 12.15 -10.72
N SER A 71 6.89 11.28 -10.94
CA SER A 71 5.74 11.48 -11.81
C SER A 71 4.55 10.68 -11.27
N GLY A 72 3.36 11.00 -11.75
CA GLY A 72 2.18 10.17 -11.47
C GLY A 72 2.31 8.76 -12.06
N PHE A 73 1.49 7.83 -11.58
CA PHE A 73 1.40 6.49 -12.16
C PHE A 73 0.71 6.53 -13.52
N ASP A 74 1.27 5.82 -14.48
CA ASP A 74 0.65 5.59 -15.79
C ASP A 74 0.34 4.10 -15.97
N ILE A 75 -0.84 3.70 -15.54
CA ILE A 75 -1.29 2.31 -15.61
C ILE A 75 -1.98 1.96 -16.92
N ARG A 76 -2.22 2.92 -17.81
CA ARG A 76 -2.99 2.72 -19.04
C ARG A 76 -2.13 2.70 -20.31
N SER A 77 -0.91 3.20 -20.24
CA SER A 77 -0.02 3.18 -21.41
C SER A 77 0.45 1.75 -21.74
N GLU A 78 0.69 1.50 -23.00
CA GLU A 78 1.26 0.23 -23.47
C GLU A 78 2.80 0.19 -23.33
N GLY A 79 3.39 1.25 -22.82
CA GLY A 79 4.84 1.37 -22.63
C GLY A 79 5.37 0.58 -21.44
N PRO A 80 6.68 0.61 -21.23
CA PRO A 80 7.29 -0.01 -20.06
C PRO A 80 6.77 0.64 -18.78
N CYS A 81 6.36 -0.17 -17.81
CA CYS A 81 5.86 0.29 -16.52
C CYS A 81 6.82 -0.09 -15.39
N SER A 82 6.74 0.68 -14.32
CA SER A 82 7.47 0.39 -13.09
C SER A 82 6.89 -0.84 -12.38
N PRO A 83 7.64 -1.51 -11.49
CA PRO A 83 7.09 -2.62 -10.69
C PRO A 83 5.84 -2.26 -9.90
N VAL A 84 5.70 -1.00 -9.47
CA VAL A 84 4.51 -0.51 -8.77
C VAL A 84 3.31 -0.46 -9.71
N GLU A 85 3.48 0.12 -10.91
CA GLU A 85 2.44 0.19 -11.93
C GLU A 85 2.04 -1.20 -12.42
N GLU A 86 3.01 -2.09 -12.62
CA GLU A 86 2.76 -3.48 -13.01
C GLU A 86 1.89 -4.21 -11.97
N ALA A 87 2.18 -4.05 -10.68
CA ALA A 87 1.39 -4.63 -9.60
C ALA A 87 -0.05 -4.08 -9.59
N ILE A 88 -0.24 -2.78 -9.87
CA ILE A 88 -1.57 -2.17 -9.97
C ILE A 88 -2.32 -2.73 -11.19
N ARG A 89 -1.68 -2.76 -12.35
CA ARG A 89 -2.27 -3.31 -13.58
C ARG A 89 -2.72 -4.76 -13.39
N SER A 90 -1.85 -5.59 -12.83
CA SER A 90 -2.16 -6.98 -12.53
C SER A 90 -3.36 -7.12 -11.58
N ALA A 91 -3.47 -6.24 -10.57
CA ALA A 91 -4.61 -6.26 -9.66
C ALA A 91 -5.94 -5.83 -10.30
N LEU A 92 -5.88 -5.07 -11.38
CA LEU A 92 -7.03 -4.58 -12.13
C LEU A 92 -7.33 -5.39 -13.39
N ASP A 93 -6.56 -6.44 -13.64
CA ASP A 93 -6.66 -7.30 -14.84
C ASP A 93 -6.41 -6.54 -16.18
N TYR A 94 -5.47 -5.62 -16.16
CA TYR A 94 -5.03 -4.88 -17.34
C TYR A 94 -3.93 -5.61 -18.10
#